data_1f98fd578b76cd599023bbf95bcb2795
#
_entry.id   1f98fd578b76cd599023bbf95bcb2795
#
_cell.length_a   1.000
_cell.length_b   1.000
_cell.length_c   1.000
_cell.angle_alpha   90.00
_cell.angle_beta   90.00
_cell.angle_gamma   90.00
#
_symmetry.space_group_name_H-M   'P 1'
#
loop_
_entity.id
_entity.type
_entity.pdbx_description
1 polymer ?
#
loop_
_entity_poly.entity_id
_entity_poly.type
_entity_poly.pdbx_seq_one_letter_code
_entity_poly.pdbx_strand_id
1 'polypeptide(L)'
;MILYLKKKWHQRGVAKKIYKQTPVIYVANGFEGVAVRFRQQINENSKMLCWHHVVPEMNHNELLGWRTNVDDLAVVYFRNKCDYERNQIRMDINKKVISKYTDNISEIWSKGDSVIENSLYHINLGDWVSWYLSEMNNVDAIEIDVINFLKGELGKI
;
A
#
# COMPACT_ATOMS: atom_id res chain seq x y z
N MET A 1 -8.60 1.48 -25.96
CA MET A 1 -9.38 2.48 -25.20
C MET A 1 -10.14 1.88 -24.02
N ILE A 2 -10.93 0.84 -24.17
CA ILE A 2 -11.71 0.22 -23.07
C ILE A 2 -10.83 -0.40 -21.96
N LEU A 3 -9.72 -1.06 -22.30
CA LEU A 3 -8.77 -1.62 -21.30
C LEU A 3 -8.06 -0.53 -20.48
N TYR A 4 -7.74 0.60 -21.09
CA TYR A 4 -7.10 1.75 -20.44
C TYR A 4 -8.06 2.41 -19.44
N LEU A 5 -9.33 2.55 -19.79
CA LEU A 5 -10.36 3.07 -18.90
C LEU A 5 -10.61 2.13 -17.70
N LYS A 6 -10.71 0.81 -17.92
CA LYS A 6 -10.87 -0.17 -16.83
C LYS A 6 -9.70 -0.14 -15.84
N LYS A 7 -8.45 0.08 -16.28
CA LYS A 7 -7.29 0.25 -15.39
C LYS A 7 -7.44 1.48 -14.49
N LYS A 8 -7.81 2.64 -15.03
CA LYS A 8 -8.03 3.87 -14.24
C LYS A 8 -9.09 3.72 -13.15
N TRP A 9 -10.16 2.96 -13.42
CA TRP A 9 -11.22 2.71 -12.43
C TRP A 9 -10.72 1.88 -11.24
N HIS A 10 -9.83 0.93 -11.48
CA HIS A 10 -9.30 0.06 -10.41
C HIS A 10 -8.41 0.85 -9.43
N GLN A 11 -7.42 1.60 -9.93
CA GLN A 11 -6.50 2.39 -9.11
C GLN A 11 -7.24 3.47 -8.31
N ARG A 12 -8.14 4.19 -8.96
CA ARG A 12 -8.99 5.19 -8.30
C ARG A 12 -9.92 4.55 -7.26
N GLY A 13 -10.38 3.33 -7.51
CA GLY A 13 -11.18 2.55 -6.56
C GLY A 13 -10.41 2.22 -5.29
N VAL A 14 -9.14 1.79 -5.42
CA VAL A 14 -8.24 1.58 -4.28
C VAL A 14 -8.00 2.89 -3.54
N ALA A 15 -7.65 3.97 -4.24
CA ALA A 15 -7.45 5.29 -3.64
C ALA A 15 -8.66 5.75 -2.81
N LYS A 16 -9.88 5.55 -3.32
CA LYS A 16 -11.12 5.89 -2.58
C LYS A 16 -11.26 5.12 -1.27
N LYS A 17 -10.83 3.85 -1.23
CA LYS A 17 -10.92 3.03 -0.03
C LYS A 17 -9.94 3.46 1.07
N ILE A 18 -8.78 3.99 0.69
CA ILE A 18 -7.78 4.48 1.63
C ILE A 18 -7.84 5.99 1.89
N TYR A 19 -8.68 6.71 1.18
CA TYR A 19 -8.87 8.15 1.38
C TYR A 19 -9.37 8.46 2.79
N LYS A 20 -8.68 9.36 3.50
CA LYS A 20 -8.91 9.70 4.92
C LYS A 20 -8.69 8.55 5.89
N GLN A 21 -7.91 7.55 5.50
CA GLN A 21 -7.52 6.42 6.34
C GLN A 21 -6.00 6.35 6.42
N THR A 22 -5.48 5.64 7.40
CA THR A 22 -4.04 5.30 7.46
C THR A 22 -3.84 3.93 6.83
N PRO A 23 -3.16 3.83 5.67
CA PRO A 23 -2.97 2.56 5.00
C PRO A 23 -1.98 1.64 5.73
N VAL A 24 -2.36 0.37 5.87
CA VAL A 24 -1.49 -0.71 6.32
C VAL A 24 -1.26 -1.65 5.15
N ILE A 25 -0.01 -1.81 4.72
CA ILE A 25 0.33 -2.53 3.49
C ILE A 25 0.95 -3.88 3.86
N TYR A 26 0.38 -4.97 3.36
CA TYR A 26 0.90 -6.31 3.54
C TYR A 26 1.33 -6.95 2.23
N VAL A 27 2.52 -7.53 2.24
CA VAL A 27 3.11 -8.25 1.11
C VAL A 27 3.74 -9.56 1.59
N ALA A 28 3.88 -10.53 0.71
CA ALA A 28 4.70 -11.70 0.99
C ALA A 28 6.19 -11.33 0.99
N ASN A 29 6.97 -12.08 1.78
CA ASN A 29 8.43 -12.01 1.72
C ASN A 29 8.91 -12.19 0.25
N GLY A 30 9.82 -11.35 -0.17
CA GLY A 30 10.29 -11.27 -1.57
C GLY A 30 9.69 -10.08 -2.36
N PHE A 31 8.58 -9.50 -1.91
CA PHE A 31 7.96 -8.31 -2.51
C PHE A 31 8.01 -7.08 -1.59
N GLU A 32 8.82 -7.10 -0.53
CA GLU A 32 8.92 -5.99 0.42
C GLU A 32 9.29 -4.67 -0.26
N GLY A 33 10.22 -4.69 -1.23
CA GLY A 33 10.59 -3.50 -2.00
C GLY A 33 9.42 -2.80 -2.69
N VAL A 34 8.41 -3.56 -3.11
CA VAL A 34 7.16 -3.03 -3.68
C VAL A 34 6.36 -2.28 -2.61
N ALA A 35 6.23 -2.84 -1.42
CA ALA A 35 5.53 -2.21 -0.31
C ALA A 35 6.25 -0.95 0.18
N VAL A 36 7.60 -1.00 0.27
CA VAL A 36 8.45 0.17 0.58
C VAL A 36 8.18 1.29 -0.43
N ARG A 37 8.22 0.98 -1.72
CA ARG A 37 7.95 1.96 -2.78
C ARG A 37 6.56 2.57 -2.64
N PHE A 38 5.52 1.75 -2.46
CA PHE A 38 4.16 2.25 -2.33
C PHE A 38 3.98 3.14 -1.10
N ARG A 39 4.56 2.74 0.05
CA ARG A 39 4.59 3.57 1.25
C ARG A 39 5.22 4.92 1.00
N GLN A 40 6.41 4.94 0.36
CA GLN A 40 7.12 6.18 0.05
C GLN A 40 6.29 7.09 -0.85
N GLN A 41 5.65 6.54 -1.89
CA GLN A 41 4.78 7.31 -2.78
C GLN A 41 3.56 7.89 -2.06
N ILE A 42 2.94 7.15 -1.14
CA ILE A 42 1.84 7.66 -0.33
C ILE A 42 2.32 8.80 0.58
N ASN A 43 3.46 8.62 1.26
CA ASN A 43 4.00 9.66 2.14
C ASN A 43 4.34 10.93 1.34
N GLU A 44 5.06 10.79 0.23
CA GLU A 44 5.59 11.90 -0.56
C GLU A 44 4.51 12.58 -1.41
N ASN A 45 3.76 11.82 -2.22
CA ASN A 45 2.79 12.39 -3.15
C ASN A 45 1.49 12.79 -2.46
N SER A 46 0.99 11.95 -1.55
CA SER A 46 -0.34 12.13 -0.95
C SER A 46 -0.31 12.85 0.40
N LYS A 47 0.90 13.09 0.96
CA LYS A 47 1.12 13.70 2.28
C LYS A 47 0.40 12.94 3.41
N MET A 48 0.37 11.60 3.31
CA MET A 48 -0.29 10.70 4.25
C MET A 48 0.74 9.78 4.92
N LEU A 49 0.56 9.50 6.21
CA LEU A 49 1.31 8.44 6.88
C LEU A 49 0.74 7.07 6.49
N CYS A 50 1.62 6.09 6.35
CA CYS A 50 1.27 4.67 6.23
C CYS A 50 2.46 3.82 6.62
N TRP A 51 2.22 2.53 6.88
CA TRP A 51 3.29 1.57 7.11
C TRP A 51 3.08 0.30 6.32
N HIS A 52 4.08 -0.56 6.30
CA HIS A 52 4.01 -1.86 5.68
C HIS A 52 4.62 -2.92 6.59
N HIS A 53 4.21 -4.14 6.40
CA HIS A 53 4.83 -5.28 7.02
C HIS A 53 4.78 -6.50 6.10
N VAL A 54 5.74 -7.40 6.27
CA VAL A 54 5.84 -8.61 5.46
C VAL A 54 5.19 -9.82 6.14
N VAL A 55 4.60 -10.69 5.33
CA VAL A 55 4.15 -12.01 5.74
C VAL A 55 5.27 -13.00 5.44
N PRO A 56 5.74 -13.79 6.43
CA PRO A 56 5.02 -14.18 7.67
C PRO A 56 5.31 -13.33 8.91
N GLU A 57 6.24 -12.39 8.91
CA GLU A 57 6.72 -11.73 10.13
C GLU A 57 5.60 -11.02 10.92
N MET A 58 4.71 -10.31 10.24
CA MET A 58 3.58 -9.64 10.89
C MET A 58 2.67 -10.57 11.70
N ASN A 59 2.69 -11.88 11.43
CA ASN A 59 1.88 -12.85 12.15
C ASN A 59 2.34 -13.07 13.60
N HIS A 60 3.60 -12.75 13.92
CA HIS A 60 4.15 -12.96 15.25
C HIS A 60 3.78 -11.86 16.24
N ASN A 61 3.40 -10.69 15.76
CA ASN A 61 3.19 -9.52 16.60
C ASN A 61 1.99 -8.66 16.16
N GLU A 62 2.04 -8.07 14.96
CA GLU A 62 1.10 -7.04 14.49
C GLU A 62 -0.34 -7.55 14.36
N LEU A 63 -0.52 -8.85 14.06
CA LEU A 63 -1.86 -9.44 13.95
C LEU A 63 -2.67 -9.30 15.26
N LEU A 64 -2.00 -9.26 16.40
CA LEU A 64 -2.65 -9.02 17.70
C LEU A 64 -3.08 -7.56 17.88
N GLY A 65 -2.37 -6.63 17.26
CA GLY A 65 -2.66 -5.19 17.32
C GLY A 65 -4.02 -4.81 16.72
N TRP A 66 -4.54 -5.62 15.79
CA TRP A 66 -5.86 -5.42 15.18
C TRP A 66 -7.04 -5.52 16.15
N ARG A 67 -6.81 -5.94 17.39
CA ARG A 67 -7.85 -6.07 18.41
C ARG A 67 -8.30 -4.75 19.05
N THR A 68 -7.59 -3.67 18.78
CA THR A 68 -7.86 -2.36 19.40
C THR A 68 -7.76 -1.24 18.37
N ASN A 69 -8.70 -0.30 18.42
CA ASN A 69 -8.77 0.97 17.68
C ASN A 69 -8.27 0.92 16.22
N VAL A 70 -9.14 0.46 15.32
CA VAL A 70 -8.82 0.27 13.90
C VAL A 70 -9.69 1.12 12.96
N ASP A 71 -10.46 2.07 13.51
CA ASP A 71 -11.48 2.83 12.74
C ASP A 71 -10.88 3.64 11.59
N ASP A 72 -9.64 4.12 11.77
CA ASP A 72 -8.93 4.93 10.77
C ASP A 72 -7.95 4.11 9.90
N LEU A 73 -8.01 2.78 9.97
CA LEU A 73 -7.09 1.92 9.23
C LEU A 73 -7.72 1.32 7.97
N ALA A 74 -6.93 1.30 6.90
CA ALA A 74 -7.27 0.64 5.65
C ALA A 74 -6.18 -0.38 5.28
N VAL A 75 -6.56 -1.62 5.05
CA VAL A 75 -5.61 -2.67 4.69
C VAL A 75 -5.47 -2.79 3.18
N VAL A 76 -4.23 -2.88 2.71
CA VAL A 76 -3.89 -3.16 1.33
C VAL A 76 -3.01 -4.40 1.26
N TYR A 77 -3.55 -5.51 0.73
CA TYR A 77 -2.77 -6.69 0.42
C TYR A 77 -2.29 -6.65 -1.02
N PHE A 78 -0.97 -6.72 -1.24
CA PHE A 78 -0.40 -7.05 -2.54
C PHE A 78 -0.16 -8.55 -2.61
N ARG A 79 -0.82 -9.21 -3.56
CA ARG A 79 -0.83 -10.65 -3.75
C ARG A 79 -0.23 -11.03 -5.09
N ASN A 80 0.52 -12.11 -5.10
CA ASN A 80 1.10 -12.67 -6.32
C ASN A 80 0.84 -14.17 -6.39
N LYS A 81 0.58 -14.69 -7.59
CA LYS A 81 0.42 -16.14 -7.78
C LYS A 81 1.70 -16.92 -7.51
N CYS A 82 2.86 -16.26 -7.66
CA CYS A 82 4.18 -16.82 -7.39
C CYS A 82 4.62 -16.69 -5.92
N ASP A 83 3.80 -16.11 -5.02
CA ASP A 83 4.11 -16.10 -3.60
C ASP A 83 4.19 -17.54 -3.08
N TYR A 84 5.12 -17.76 -2.12
CA TYR A 84 5.22 -19.06 -1.46
C TYR A 84 3.84 -19.50 -0.91
N GLU A 85 3.43 -20.70 -1.22
CA GLU A 85 2.07 -21.21 -0.93
C GLU A 85 1.63 -20.97 0.52
N ARG A 86 2.50 -21.25 1.49
CA ARG A 86 2.17 -21.01 2.90
C ARG A 86 1.96 -19.54 3.24
N ASN A 87 2.59 -18.61 2.50
CA ASN A 87 2.36 -17.18 2.68
C ASN A 87 1.02 -16.77 2.08
N GLN A 88 0.60 -17.36 0.97
CA GLN A 88 -0.73 -17.14 0.42
C GLN A 88 -1.81 -17.59 1.42
N ILE A 89 -1.66 -18.78 2.00
CA ILE A 89 -2.56 -19.30 3.05
C ILE A 89 -2.56 -18.38 4.28
N ARG A 90 -1.39 -17.90 4.73
CA ARG A 90 -1.30 -16.94 5.85
C ARG A 90 -2.04 -15.65 5.55
N MET A 91 -1.90 -15.10 4.36
CA MET A 91 -2.62 -13.88 3.97
C MET A 91 -4.14 -14.08 3.99
N ASP A 92 -4.63 -15.24 3.56
CA ASP A 92 -6.06 -15.55 3.63
C ASP A 92 -6.56 -15.66 5.07
N ILE A 93 -5.77 -16.27 5.95
CA ILE A 93 -6.06 -16.35 7.39
C ILE A 93 -6.02 -14.94 8.02
N ASN A 94 -4.98 -14.15 7.72
CA ASN A 94 -4.85 -12.77 8.21
C ASN A 94 -6.05 -11.92 7.81
N LYS A 95 -6.43 -11.98 6.54
CA LYS A 95 -7.61 -11.29 6.03
C LYS A 95 -8.87 -11.69 6.79
N LYS A 96 -9.06 -13.01 7.04
CA LYS A 96 -10.19 -13.52 7.84
C LYS A 96 -10.17 -13.04 9.29
N VAL A 97 -8.99 -12.88 9.90
CA VAL A 97 -8.84 -12.34 11.25
C VAL A 97 -9.13 -10.86 11.27
N ILE A 98 -8.50 -10.08 10.39
CA ILE A 98 -8.59 -8.63 10.31
C ILE A 98 -10.00 -8.17 9.94
N SER A 99 -10.70 -8.93 9.07
CA SER A 99 -12.10 -8.61 8.68
C SER A 99 -13.12 -8.65 9.83
N LYS A 100 -12.72 -9.13 11.01
CA LYS A 100 -13.53 -9.02 12.23
C LYS A 100 -13.49 -7.61 12.84
N TYR A 101 -12.53 -6.80 12.45
CA TYR A 101 -12.24 -5.49 13.03
C TYR A 101 -12.42 -4.34 12.04
N THR A 102 -12.25 -4.59 10.74
CA THR A 102 -12.45 -3.59 9.68
C THR A 102 -12.94 -4.25 8.39
N ASP A 103 -13.87 -3.59 7.70
CA ASP A 103 -14.30 -3.96 6.35
C ASP A 103 -13.44 -3.28 5.27
N ASN A 104 -12.56 -2.35 5.67
CA ASN A 104 -11.77 -1.57 4.74
C ASN A 104 -10.51 -2.32 4.30
N ILE A 105 -10.71 -3.42 3.60
CA ILE A 105 -9.65 -4.29 3.09
C ILE A 105 -9.65 -4.26 1.56
N SER A 106 -8.50 -3.96 0.98
CA SER A 106 -8.23 -4.05 -0.45
C SER A 106 -7.23 -5.18 -0.72
N GLU A 107 -7.57 -6.06 -1.64
CA GLU A 107 -6.71 -7.15 -2.09
C GLU A 107 -6.41 -6.96 -3.57
N ILE A 108 -5.14 -6.86 -3.90
CA ILE A 108 -4.65 -6.52 -5.24
C ILE A 108 -3.76 -7.65 -5.74
N TRP A 109 -4.25 -8.39 -6.72
CA TRP A 109 -3.47 -9.43 -7.39
C TRP A 109 -2.65 -8.84 -8.54
N SER A 110 -1.37 -9.21 -8.57
CA SER A 110 -0.49 -8.86 -9.68
C SER A 110 -0.94 -9.53 -11.00
N LYS A 111 -0.43 -8.99 -12.10
CA LYS A 111 -0.62 -9.52 -13.44
C LYS A 111 0.74 -9.64 -14.10
N GLY A 112 1.21 -10.85 -14.26
CA GLY A 112 2.50 -11.18 -14.87
C GLY A 112 2.90 -12.60 -14.51
N ASP A 113 3.85 -13.14 -15.26
CA ASP A 113 4.33 -14.51 -15.14
C ASP A 113 5.72 -14.58 -14.47
N SER A 114 6.35 -13.43 -14.24
CA SER A 114 7.65 -13.31 -13.56
C SER A 114 7.56 -12.40 -12.34
N VAL A 115 8.53 -12.53 -11.41
CA VAL A 115 8.67 -11.66 -10.24
C VAL A 115 8.80 -10.19 -10.66
N ILE A 116 9.56 -9.92 -11.73
CA ILE A 116 9.77 -8.56 -12.25
C ILE A 116 8.46 -7.97 -12.76
N GLU A 117 7.70 -8.69 -13.57
CA GLU A 117 6.41 -8.22 -14.10
C GLU A 117 5.40 -7.98 -12.98
N ASN A 118 5.33 -8.88 -12.00
CA ASN A 118 4.47 -8.73 -10.83
C ASN A 118 4.85 -7.49 -10.01
N SER A 119 6.15 -7.28 -9.79
CA SER A 119 6.66 -6.10 -9.09
C SER A 119 6.32 -4.80 -9.82
N LEU A 120 6.61 -4.74 -11.13
CA LEU A 120 6.31 -3.57 -11.96
C LEU A 120 4.81 -3.29 -12.04
N TYR A 121 3.97 -4.34 -12.06
CA TYR A 121 2.52 -4.17 -12.01
C TYR A 121 2.07 -3.47 -10.74
N HIS A 122 2.54 -3.93 -9.57
CA HIS A 122 2.19 -3.33 -8.28
C HIS A 122 2.76 -1.92 -8.13
N ILE A 123 4.00 -1.69 -8.56
CA ILE A 123 4.62 -0.36 -8.55
C ILE A 123 3.79 0.61 -9.37
N ASN A 124 3.51 0.28 -10.62
CA ASN A 124 2.69 1.13 -11.49
C ASN A 124 1.30 1.42 -10.91
N LEU A 125 0.66 0.39 -10.32
CA LEU A 125 -0.63 0.57 -9.67
C LEU A 125 -0.51 1.51 -8.47
N GLY A 126 0.51 1.30 -7.62
CA GLY A 126 0.74 2.09 -6.42
C GLY A 126 1.05 3.56 -6.73
N ASP A 127 1.87 3.82 -7.75
CA ASP A 127 2.19 5.18 -8.19
C ASP A 127 0.91 5.95 -8.59
N TRP A 128 0.02 5.31 -9.35
CA TRP A 128 -1.27 5.92 -9.70
C TRP A 128 -2.22 6.08 -8.50
N VAL A 129 -2.24 5.13 -7.57
CA VAL A 129 -3.05 5.24 -6.34
C VAL A 129 -2.60 6.45 -5.53
N SER A 130 -1.29 6.63 -5.34
CA SER A 130 -0.74 7.77 -4.61
C SER A 130 -1.07 9.12 -5.28
N TRP A 131 -1.04 9.18 -6.61
CA TRP A 131 -1.45 10.37 -7.35
C TRP A 131 -2.94 10.67 -7.19
N TYR A 132 -3.83 9.66 -7.28
CA TYR A 132 -5.26 9.88 -7.03
C TYR A 132 -5.55 10.34 -5.60
N LEU A 133 -4.76 9.86 -4.63
CA LEU A 133 -4.87 10.31 -3.24
C LEU A 133 -4.44 11.78 -3.08
N SER A 134 -3.38 12.22 -3.77
CA SER A 134 -2.97 13.63 -3.73
C SER A 134 -4.10 14.54 -4.25
N GLU A 135 -4.74 14.16 -5.36
CA GLU A 135 -5.92 14.85 -5.89
C GLU A 135 -7.07 14.91 -4.87
N MET A 136 -7.36 13.76 -4.20
CA MET A 136 -8.44 13.70 -3.21
C MET A 136 -8.13 14.49 -1.94
N ASN A 137 -6.85 14.56 -1.54
CA ASN A 137 -6.39 15.34 -0.40
C ASN A 137 -6.22 16.83 -0.73
N ASN A 138 -6.35 17.19 -2.02
CA ASN A 138 -6.10 18.54 -2.51
C ASN A 138 -4.69 19.04 -2.13
N VAL A 139 -3.68 18.20 -2.34
CA VAL A 139 -2.27 18.50 -2.10
C VAL A 139 -1.47 18.41 -3.40
N ASP A 140 -0.40 19.22 -3.52
CA ASP A 140 0.52 19.11 -4.63
C ASP A 140 1.44 17.89 -4.44
N ALA A 141 1.36 16.91 -5.36
CA ALA A 141 2.19 15.72 -5.32
C ALA A 141 3.69 16.01 -5.47
N ILE A 142 4.06 17.14 -6.08
CA ILE A 142 5.46 17.50 -6.40
C ILE A 142 6.08 18.30 -5.26
N GLU A 143 5.28 18.99 -4.45
CA GLU A 143 5.75 19.80 -3.33
C GLU A 143 6.51 18.93 -2.31
N ILE A 144 7.72 19.39 -1.89
CA ILE A 144 8.60 18.73 -0.92
C ILE A 144 9.24 19.73 0.05
N ASP A 145 8.54 20.78 0.43
CA ASP A 145 9.09 21.92 1.20
C ASP A 145 9.69 21.48 2.54
N VAL A 146 9.07 20.52 3.23
CA VAL A 146 9.59 19.97 4.49
C VAL A 146 10.94 19.27 4.28
N ILE A 147 11.10 18.55 3.17
CA ILE A 147 12.36 17.87 2.82
C ILE A 147 13.42 18.91 2.43
N ASN A 148 13.04 19.93 1.69
CA ASN A 148 13.93 21.03 1.32
C ASN A 148 14.40 21.81 2.55
N PHE A 149 13.52 22.07 3.51
CA PHE A 149 13.87 22.67 4.79
C PHE A 149 14.91 21.81 5.54
N LEU A 150 14.67 20.51 5.69
CA LEU A 150 15.62 19.59 6.32
C LEU A 150 17.01 19.63 5.64
N LYS A 151 17.03 19.55 4.31
CA LYS A 151 18.28 19.62 3.54
C LYS A 151 18.99 20.98 3.74
N GLY A 152 18.24 22.08 3.78
CA GLY A 152 18.77 23.40 4.03
C GLY A 152 19.39 23.55 5.43
N GLU A 153 18.79 22.96 6.46
CA GLU A 153 19.37 22.98 7.81
C GLU A 153 20.65 22.12 7.90
N LEU A 154 20.63 20.92 7.30
CA LEU A 154 21.82 20.05 7.26
C LEU A 154 22.98 20.66 6.48
N GLY A 155 22.70 21.48 5.46
CA GLY A 155 23.72 22.20 4.68
C GLY A 155 24.42 23.33 5.42
N LYS A 156 23.99 23.69 6.64
CA LYS A 156 24.61 24.71 7.49
C LYS A 156 25.65 24.12 8.46
N ILE A 157 25.73 22.79 8.57
CA ILE A 157 26.65 22.04 9.42
C ILE A 157 27.86 21.61 8.60
#